data_0f2b7f51a8533d63a32e84807a0bf96d
#
_entry.id   0f2b7f51a8533d63a32e84807a0bf96d
#
_cell.length_a   1.000
_cell.length_b   1.000
_cell.length_c   1.000
_cell.angle_alpha   90.00
_cell.angle_beta   90.00
_cell.angle_gamma   90.00
#
_symmetry.space_group_name_H-M   'P 1'
#
loop_
_entity.id
_entity.type
_entity.pdbx_description
1 polymer ?
#
loop_
_entity_poly.entity_id
_entity_poly.type
_entity_poly.pdbx_seq_one_letter_code
_entity_poly.pdbx_strand_id
1 'polypeptide(L)'
;MKRPLSGLLITLLLSCCSASVSARTIELSDLDCERMAVIGPQAPRSGWVMYELGGGEFNTTHIDLRAERKFLIRYPLDRIPDGQRVTRAEWIVPVSLVSPVGEHRLYIRRLIGAWGVGVCHDYRQIRPTKLPWHAPGASGASTDRATQASAIVKVSSGGELNINVTEDIELWYTGAVANQGWIVTVEDATSLIRINSPLWTGQGQFKLRITYEPE
;
A
#
# COMPACT_ATOMS: atom_id res chain seq x y z
N MET A 1 -68.72 8.00 50.91
CA MET A 1 -67.38 7.52 51.10
C MET A 1 -66.82 7.20 49.70
N LYS A 2 -65.91 8.03 49.13
CA LYS A 2 -65.28 7.85 47.83
C LYS A 2 -63.83 7.45 48.10
N ARG A 3 -63.41 6.29 47.56
CA ARG A 3 -62.00 5.83 47.60
C ARG A 3 -61.20 6.43 46.41
N PRO A 4 -59.97 6.90 46.59
CA PRO A 4 -59.15 7.35 45.51
C PRO A 4 -58.46 6.14 44.89
N LEU A 5 -58.45 6.07 43.54
CA LEU A 5 -57.64 5.15 42.74
C LEU A 5 -56.21 5.71 42.68
N SER A 6 -55.30 4.97 43.30
CA SER A 6 -53.87 5.23 43.12
C SER A 6 -53.37 4.67 41.75
N GLY A 7 -53.10 5.55 40.82
CA GLY A 7 -52.46 5.20 39.54
C GLY A 7 -50.98 4.89 39.75
N LEU A 8 -50.58 3.68 39.44
CA LEU A 8 -49.19 3.22 39.44
C LEU A 8 -48.53 3.66 38.11
N LEU A 9 -47.67 4.67 38.19
CA LEU A 9 -46.87 5.13 37.02
C LEU A 9 -45.66 4.21 36.86
N ILE A 10 -45.72 3.32 35.89
CA ILE A 10 -44.57 2.47 35.54
C ILE A 10 -43.66 3.27 34.58
N THR A 11 -42.56 3.78 35.09
CA THR A 11 -41.52 4.44 34.29
C THR A 11 -40.67 3.37 33.65
N LEU A 12 -40.82 3.15 32.34
CA LEU A 12 -40.02 2.27 31.56
C LEU A 12 -38.65 2.94 31.29
N LEU A 13 -37.63 2.58 32.03
CA LEU A 13 -36.23 2.97 31.74
C LEU A 13 -35.75 2.19 30.53
N LEU A 14 -35.77 2.81 29.34
CA LEU A 14 -35.05 2.31 28.16
C LEU A 14 -33.53 2.46 28.42
N SER A 15 -32.90 1.38 28.84
CA SER A 15 -31.44 1.27 28.87
C SER A 15 -30.94 1.18 27.44
N CYS A 16 -30.50 2.30 26.82
CA CYS A 16 -29.74 2.28 25.60
C CYS A 16 -28.39 1.64 25.88
N CYS A 17 -28.26 0.34 25.63
CA CYS A 17 -26.97 -0.29 25.48
C CYS A 17 -26.29 0.29 24.20
N SER A 18 -25.49 1.31 24.37
CA SER A 18 -24.56 1.74 23.32
C SER A 18 -23.54 0.62 23.14
N ALA A 19 -23.74 -0.22 22.13
CA ALA A 19 -22.72 -1.17 21.73
C ALA A 19 -21.49 -0.33 21.33
N SER A 20 -20.40 -0.45 22.07
CA SER A 20 -19.13 0.16 21.70
C SER A 20 -18.67 -0.51 20.42
N VAL A 21 -18.70 0.23 19.32
CA VAL A 21 -18.13 -0.19 18.04
C VAL A 21 -16.62 -0.30 18.26
N SER A 22 -16.10 -1.52 18.16
CA SER A 22 -14.68 -1.78 18.35
C SER A 22 -13.96 -1.76 17.01
N ALA A 23 -12.97 -0.88 16.88
CA ALA A 23 -12.07 -0.90 15.73
C ALA A 23 -11.33 -2.24 15.61
N ARG A 24 -11.18 -2.73 14.39
CA ARG A 24 -10.47 -3.96 14.05
C ARG A 24 -9.25 -3.65 13.22
N THR A 25 -8.21 -4.47 13.34
CA THR A 25 -6.98 -4.31 12.58
C THR A 25 -6.65 -5.61 11.87
N ILE A 26 -6.26 -5.51 10.60
CA ILE A 26 -5.69 -6.58 9.80
C ILE A 26 -4.27 -6.21 9.40
N GLU A 27 -3.42 -7.23 9.25
CA GLU A 27 -2.10 -7.09 8.63
C GLU A 27 -2.04 -7.95 7.37
N LEU A 28 -1.58 -7.36 6.29
CA LEU A 28 -1.24 -8.02 5.05
C LEU A 28 0.29 -8.05 4.96
N SER A 29 0.87 -9.23 4.86
CA SER A 29 2.32 -9.41 4.69
C SER A 29 2.74 -9.07 3.25
N ASP A 30 4.02 -9.09 3.00
CA ASP A 30 4.58 -8.99 1.66
C ASP A 30 4.06 -10.10 0.72
N LEU A 31 3.81 -11.31 1.23
CA LEU A 31 3.26 -12.43 0.47
C LEU A 31 1.75 -12.33 0.22
N ASP A 32 1.05 -11.49 0.96
CA ASP A 32 -0.37 -11.20 0.73
C ASP A 32 -0.57 -10.14 -0.37
N CYS A 33 0.49 -9.49 -0.87
CA CYS A 33 0.35 -8.56 -1.97
C CYS A 33 -0.11 -9.29 -3.24
N GLU A 34 -0.92 -8.62 -4.03
CA GLU A 34 -1.39 -9.19 -5.30
C GLU A 34 -0.26 -9.24 -6.32
N ARG A 35 0.53 -8.17 -6.38
CA ARG A 35 1.67 -8.03 -7.29
C ARG A 35 2.73 -7.10 -6.73
N MET A 36 3.98 -7.39 -7.07
CA MET A 36 5.09 -6.47 -6.93
C MET A 36 6.08 -6.62 -8.09
N ALA A 37 6.79 -5.55 -8.40
CA ALA A 37 7.84 -5.57 -9.41
C ALA A 37 8.86 -4.47 -9.17
N VAL A 38 10.10 -4.70 -9.59
CA VAL A 38 11.12 -3.65 -9.72
C VAL A 38 11.37 -3.40 -11.20
N ILE A 39 11.26 -2.15 -11.61
CA ILE A 39 11.43 -1.74 -13.01
C ILE A 39 12.52 -0.67 -13.14
N GLY A 40 13.19 -0.63 -14.27
CA GLY A 40 14.19 0.39 -14.57
C GLY A 40 14.84 0.21 -15.95
N PRO A 41 15.55 1.24 -16.45
CA PRO A 41 16.06 1.29 -17.82
C PRO A 41 17.18 0.28 -18.11
N GLN A 42 17.87 -0.22 -17.08
CA GLN A 42 18.93 -1.23 -17.27
C GLN A 42 18.37 -2.60 -17.70
N ALA A 43 17.09 -2.84 -17.44
CA ALA A 43 16.36 -4.00 -17.93
C ALA A 43 15.01 -3.55 -18.52
N PRO A 44 15.02 -2.84 -19.66
CA PRO A 44 13.86 -2.11 -20.15
C PRO A 44 12.69 -3.03 -20.53
N ARG A 45 12.95 -4.29 -20.82
CA ARG A 45 11.96 -5.29 -21.26
C ARG A 45 11.77 -6.44 -20.28
N SER A 46 12.34 -6.35 -19.09
CA SER A 46 12.15 -7.31 -18.00
C SER A 46 12.13 -6.58 -16.65
N GLY A 47 11.35 -7.10 -15.68
CA GLY A 47 11.44 -6.68 -14.30
C GLY A 47 12.50 -7.47 -13.55
N TRP A 48 13.09 -6.87 -12.49
CA TRP A 48 14.08 -7.59 -11.68
C TRP A 48 13.44 -8.42 -10.56
N VAL A 49 12.31 -7.98 -10.08
CA VAL A 49 11.51 -8.69 -9.09
C VAL A 49 10.12 -8.71 -9.64
N MET A 50 9.54 -9.88 -9.74
CA MET A 50 8.18 -10.04 -10.22
C MET A 50 7.48 -11.05 -9.31
N TYR A 51 6.45 -10.60 -8.63
CA TYR A 51 5.60 -11.45 -7.82
C TYR A 51 4.15 -11.25 -8.22
N GLU A 52 3.43 -12.36 -8.35
CA GLU A 52 1.98 -12.40 -8.51
C GLU A 52 1.41 -13.39 -7.53
N LEU A 53 0.19 -13.17 -7.06
CA LEU A 53 -0.48 -14.05 -6.11
C LEU A 53 -0.51 -15.48 -6.69
N GLY A 54 0.13 -16.41 -5.98
CA GLY A 54 0.24 -17.81 -6.41
C GLY A 54 1.57 -18.21 -7.05
N GLY A 55 2.52 -17.31 -7.15
CA GLY A 55 3.88 -17.60 -7.60
C GLY A 55 4.58 -16.40 -8.21
N GLY A 56 5.89 -16.42 -8.17
CA GLY A 56 6.74 -15.39 -8.76
C GLY A 56 8.20 -15.70 -8.54
N GLU A 57 9.05 -15.11 -9.35
CA GLU A 57 10.49 -15.25 -9.20
C GLU A 57 11.05 -14.02 -8.50
N PHE A 58 11.46 -14.18 -7.25
CA PHE A 58 12.38 -13.29 -6.58
C PHE A 58 13.78 -13.84 -6.78
N ASN A 59 14.66 -13.07 -7.36
CA ASN A 59 16.04 -13.47 -7.55
C ASN A 59 17.01 -12.76 -6.60
N THR A 60 16.48 -11.91 -5.72
CA THR A 60 17.28 -11.15 -4.73
C THR A 60 16.59 -11.07 -3.39
N THR A 61 17.37 -11.07 -2.31
CA THR A 61 16.90 -10.86 -0.93
C THR A 61 16.61 -9.40 -0.62
N HIS A 62 16.95 -8.48 -1.52
CA HIS A 62 16.80 -7.04 -1.31
C HIS A 62 16.29 -6.36 -2.58
N ILE A 63 15.59 -5.27 -2.37
CA ILE A 63 15.12 -4.36 -3.42
C ILE A 63 15.91 -3.06 -3.29
N ASP A 64 16.73 -2.76 -4.28
CA ASP A 64 17.51 -1.52 -4.36
C ASP A 64 16.72 -0.45 -5.10
N LEU A 65 16.30 0.57 -4.38
CA LEU A 65 15.64 1.75 -4.93
C LEU A 65 16.68 2.81 -5.27
N ARG A 66 16.61 3.30 -6.49
CA ARG A 66 17.45 4.37 -7.04
C ARG A 66 16.57 5.26 -7.92
N ALA A 67 17.08 6.39 -8.37
CA ALA A 67 16.32 7.28 -9.27
C ALA A 67 15.78 6.53 -10.50
N GLU A 68 16.59 5.62 -11.05
CA GLU A 68 16.23 4.80 -12.20
C GLU A 68 15.56 3.46 -11.86
N ARG A 69 15.61 3.01 -10.59
CA ARG A 69 14.98 1.77 -10.13
C ARG A 69 13.80 2.07 -9.24
N LYS A 70 12.64 1.69 -9.71
CA LYS A 70 11.35 1.96 -9.06
C LYS A 70 10.70 0.65 -8.64
N PHE A 71 10.03 0.68 -7.50
CA PHE A 71 9.31 -0.46 -6.97
C PHE A 71 7.81 -0.24 -7.09
N LEU A 72 7.12 -1.23 -7.64
CA LEU A 72 5.67 -1.26 -7.78
C LEU A 72 5.12 -2.33 -6.85
N ILE A 73 4.05 -2.01 -6.12
CA ILE A 73 3.38 -2.96 -5.23
C ILE A 73 1.89 -2.69 -5.19
N ARG A 74 1.08 -3.74 -5.19
CA ARG A 74 -0.37 -3.69 -5.03
C ARG A 74 -0.84 -4.75 -4.03
N TYR A 75 -1.64 -4.34 -3.05
CA TYR A 75 -2.33 -5.21 -2.12
C TYR A 75 -3.80 -5.35 -2.47
N PRO A 76 -4.38 -6.55 -2.36
CA PRO A 76 -5.83 -6.73 -2.41
C PRO A 76 -6.45 -6.13 -1.13
N LEU A 77 -7.69 -5.65 -1.23
CA LEU A 77 -8.42 -5.09 -0.09
C LEU A 77 -9.67 -5.90 0.28
N ASP A 78 -9.85 -7.05 -0.33
CA ASP A 78 -10.98 -7.98 -0.13
C ASP A 78 -11.07 -8.57 1.28
N ARG A 79 -10.01 -8.44 2.08
CA ARG A 79 -10.03 -8.81 3.51
C ARG A 79 -10.69 -7.77 4.41
N ILE A 80 -11.00 -6.58 3.91
CA ILE A 80 -11.80 -5.59 4.63
C ILE A 80 -13.27 -5.92 4.32
N PRO A 81 -14.11 -6.26 5.32
CA PRO A 81 -15.51 -6.55 5.08
C PRO A 81 -16.25 -5.33 4.53
N ASP A 82 -17.32 -5.55 3.78
CA ASP A 82 -18.19 -4.47 3.31
C ASP A 82 -18.82 -3.69 4.47
N GLY A 83 -19.15 -2.41 4.25
CA GLY A 83 -19.76 -1.54 5.25
C GLY A 83 -18.83 -1.17 6.40
N GLN A 84 -17.55 -1.08 6.13
CA GLN A 84 -16.56 -0.61 7.08
C GLN A 84 -16.00 0.75 6.65
N ARG A 85 -15.57 1.52 7.61
CA ARG A 85 -14.80 2.75 7.41
C ARG A 85 -13.35 2.51 7.78
N VAL A 86 -12.44 2.77 6.87
CA VAL A 86 -10.99 2.72 7.14
C VAL A 86 -10.63 3.93 7.99
N THR A 87 -10.06 3.69 9.17
CA THR A 87 -9.68 4.77 10.10
C THR A 87 -8.18 5.03 10.12
N ARG A 88 -7.37 4.02 9.78
CA ARG A 88 -5.92 4.13 9.68
C ARG A 88 -5.37 3.05 8.76
N ALA A 89 -4.41 3.41 7.92
CA ALA A 89 -3.61 2.46 7.20
C ALA A 89 -2.14 2.88 7.17
N GLU A 90 -1.26 1.93 7.43
CA GLU A 90 0.19 2.13 7.49
C GLU A 90 0.89 1.08 6.64
N TRP A 91 1.69 1.52 5.70
CA TRP A 91 2.62 0.64 5.01
C TRP A 91 3.95 0.64 5.76
N ILE A 92 4.33 -0.52 6.26
CA ILE A 92 5.51 -0.74 7.11
C ILE A 92 6.61 -1.29 6.24
N VAL A 93 7.72 -0.56 6.12
CA VAL A 93 8.81 -0.86 5.18
C VAL A 93 10.13 -0.99 5.93
N PRO A 94 10.75 -2.18 5.92
CA PRO A 94 12.06 -2.37 6.53
C PRO A 94 13.16 -1.90 5.57
N VAL A 95 13.88 -0.86 5.97
CA VAL A 95 15.06 -0.36 5.28
C VAL A 95 16.30 -1.02 5.87
N SER A 96 17.11 -1.66 5.04
CA SER A 96 18.35 -2.33 5.46
C SER A 96 19.60 -1.52 5.15
N LEU A 97 19.54 -0.59 4.21
CA LEU A 97 20.67 0.25 3.82
C LEU A 97 20.19 1.60 3.27
N VAL A 98 20.92 2.65 3.63
CA VAL A 98 20.81 3.99 3.03
C VAL A 98 22.21 4.45 2.63
N SER A 99 22.40 4.87 1.38
CA SER A 99 23.68 5.30 0.85
C SER A 99 23.52 6.42 -0.20
N PRO A 100 24.40 7.42 -0.20
CA PRO A 100 25.41 7.73 0.81
C PRO A 100 24.77 8.04 2.18
N VAL A 101 25.57 8.14 3.21
CA VAL A 101 25.06 8.55 4.54
C VAL A 101 24.49 9.96 4.46
N GLY A 102 23.26 10.15 4.94
CA GLY A 102 22.55 11.42 4.89
C GLY A 102 21.04 11.24 4.77
N GLU A 103 20.33 12.37 4.69
CA GLU A 103 18.88 12.37 4.49
C GLU A 103 18.54 12.17 3.01
N HIS A 104 17.74 11.16 2.75
CA HIS A 104 17.16 10.86 1.44
C HIS A 104 15.64 10.91 1.50
N ARG A 105 14.98 10.98 0.35
CA ARG A 105 13.52 11.02 0.28
C ARG A 105 12.98 9.86 -0.53
N LEU A 106 12.06 9.13 0.09
CA LEU A 106 11.26 8.09 -0.54
C LEU A 106 9.90 8.68 -0.88
N TYR A 107 9.50 8.59 -2.13
CA TYR A 107 8.22 9.07 -2.61
C TYR A 107 7.30 7.89 -2.93
N ILE A 108 6.14 7.89 -2.35
CA ILE A 108 5.07 6.92 -2.60
C ILE A 108 3.98 7.63 -3.38
N ARG A 109 3.64 7.13 -4.58
CA ARG A 109 2.56 7.68 -5.42
C ARG A 109 1.63 6.57 -5.87
N ARG A 110 0.34 6.85 -5.93
CA ARG A 110 -0.62 5.91 -6.54
C ARG A 110 -0.31 5.71 -8.00
N LEU A 111 -0.38 4.47 -8.45
CA LEU A 111 -0.46 4.15 -9.86
C LEU A 111 -1.89 4.42 -10.37
N ILE A 112 -1.98 4.96 -11.59
CA ILE A 112 -3.25 5.24 -12.27
C ILE A 112 -3.46 4.22 -13.39
N GLY A 113 -2.41 3.94 -14.15
CA GLY A 113 -2.44 2.96 -15.22
C GLY A 113 -2.47 1.54 -14.66
N ALA A 114 -3.45 0.74 -15.08
CA ALA A 114 -3.46 -0.69 -14.78
C ALA A 114 -2.19 -1.35 -15.33
N TRP A 115 -1.59 -2.22 -14.53
CA TRP A 115 -0.38 -2.94 -14.89
C TRP A 115 -0.52 -4.44 -14.59
N GLY A 116 0.28 -5.24 -15.24
CA GLY A 116 0.08 -6.69 -15.19
C GLY A 116 1.32 -7.50 -15.51
N VAL A 117 1.08 -8.74 -15.93
CA VAL A 117 2.11 -9.74 -16.19
C VAL A 117 3.18 -9.21 -17.13
N GLY A 118 4.45 -9.33 -16.69
CA GLY A 118 5.60 -8.89 -17.46
C GLY A 118 5.84 -7.37 -17.40
N VAL A 119 5.27 -6.66 -16.41
CA VAL A 119 5.56 -5.25 -16.20
C VAL A 119 7.06 -4.98 -16.17
N CYS A 120 7.50 -3.95 -16.88
CA CYS A 120 8.90 -3.57 -16.97
C CYS A 120 9.02 -2.06 -17.23
N HIS A 121 10.23 -1.57 -17.50
CA HIS A 121 10.44 -0.15 -17.75
C HIS A 121 9.63 0.37 -18.95
N ASP A 122 9.61 -0.37 -20.07
CA ASP A 122 8.94 0.09 -21.29
C ASP A 122 7.43 -0.20 -21.29
N TYR A 123 7.02 -1.29 -20.62
CA TYR A 123 5.65 -1.79 -20.71
C TYR A 123 5.04 -1.94 -19.33
N ARG A 124 3.80 -1.47 -19.18
CA ARG A 124 2.98 -1.72 -18.00
C ARG A 124 2.43 -3.14 -17.95
N GLN A 125 2.46 -3.84 -19.10
CA GLN A 125 2.04 -5.22 -19.24
C GLN A 125 2.63 -5.79 -20.54
N ILE A 126 3.07 -7.06 -20.52
CA ILE A 126 3.51 -7.78 -21.71
C ILE A 126 2.50 -8.86 -22.11
N ARG A 127 1.83 -9.49 -21.14
CA ARG A 127 0.86 -10.57 -21.39
C ARG A 127 -0.50 -10.23 -20.79
N PRO A 128 -1.61 -10.63 -21.42
CA PRO A 128 -1.73 -11.29 -22.73
C PRO A 128 -1.42 -10.35 -23.90
N THR A 129 -1.53 -9.02 -23.70
CA THR A 129 -1.29 -8.00 -24.71
C THR A 129 -0.24 -7.03 -24.23
N LYS A 130 0.65 -6.64 -25.16
CA LYS A 130 1.70 -5.66 -24.87
C LYS A 130 1.12 -4.26 -24.79
N LEU A 131 1.21 -3.65 -23.60
CA LEU A 131 0.70 -2.30 -23.32
C LEU A 131 1.84 -1.44 -22.79
N PRO A 132 2.25 -0.39 -23.51
CA PRO A 132 3.30 0.51 -23.02
C PRO A 132 2.79 1.38 -21.88
N TRP A 133 3.72 1.91 -21.06
CA TRP A 133 3.46 3.09 -20.25
C TRP A 133 3.28 4.31 -21.16
N HIS A 134 2.61 5.34 -20.68
CA HIS A 134 2.58 6.65 -21.39
C HIS A 134 3.97 7.27 -21.42
N ALA A 135 4.71 7.13 -20.33
CA ALA A 135 6.12 7.44 -20.29
C ALA A 135 6.90 6.28 -19.65
N PRO A 136 8.07 5.87 -20.21
CA PRO A 136 8.82 4.75 -19.72
C PRO A 136 9.08 4.80 -18.20
N GLY A 137 9.02 3.64 -17.56
CA GLY A 137 9.21 3.51 -16.12
C GLY A 137 8.06 4.09 -15.30
N ALA A 138 6.82 4.05 -15.82
CA ALA A 138 5.64 4.61 -15.17
C ALA A 138 5.84 6.09 -14.77
N SER A 139 6.50 6.86 -15.64
CA SER A 139 6.89 8.25 -15.33
C SER A 139 5.84 9.29 -15.71
N GLY A 140 4.82 8.91 -16.48
CA GLY A 140 3.75 9.82 -16.92
C GLY A 140 2.93 10.35 -15.75
N ALA A 141 3.12 11.63 -15.44
CA ALA A 141 2.31 12.31 -14.43
C ALA A 141 0.86 12.42 -14.90
N SER A 142 -0.09 12.12 -14.01
CA SER A 142 -1.54 12.07 -14.27
C SER A 142 -1.99 11.00 -15.29
N THR A 143 -1.08 10.23 -15.85
CA THR A 143 -1.40 9.15 -16.81
C THR A 143 -0.98 7.79 -16.31
N ASP A 144 0.27 7.62 -15.89
CA ASP A 144 0.79 6.37 -15.32
C ASP A 144 0.70 6.38 -13.79
N ARG A 145 1.01 7.53 -13.19
CA ARG A 145 1.00 7.73 -11.73
C ARG A 145 0.39 9.09 -11.35
N ALA A 146 -0.07 9.19 -10.11
CA ALA A 146 -0.51 10.46 -9.54
C ALA A 146 0.64 11.48 -9.55
N THR A 147 0.32 12.72 -9.86
CA THR A 147 1.29 13.83 -9.82
C THR A 147 1.74 14.08 -8.39
N GLN A 148 0.77 14.13 -7.47
CA GLN A 148 1.03 14.31 -6.05
C GLN A 148 1.46 12.98 -5.41
N ALA A 149 2.45 13.03 -4.54
CA ALA A 149 2.82 11.88 -3.72
C ALA A 149 1.80 11.70 -2.59
N SER A 150 1.37 10.47 -2.36
CA SER A 150 0.57 10.08 -1.20
C SER A 150 1.37 10.25 0.10
N ALA A 151 2.66 9.95 0.04
CA ALA A 151 3.58 10.18 1.14
C ALA A 151 4.99 10.52 0.63
N ILE A 152 5.69 11.36 1.39
CA ILE A 152 7.11 11.64 1.21
C ILE A 152 7.79 11.37 2.55
N VAL A 153 8.68 10.40 2.58
CA VAL A 153 9.33 9.93 3.81
C VAL A 153 10.81 10.26 3.76
N LYS A 154 11.32 10.87 4.82
CA LYS A 154 12.75 11.10 5.02
C LYS A 154 13.37 9.84 5.59
N VAL A 155 14.46 9.41 4.99
CA VAL A 155 15.18 8.19 5.35
C VAL A 155 16.65 8.52 5.46
N SER A 156 17.24 8.31 6.65
CA SER A 156 18.66 8.60 6.90
C SER A 156 19.47 7.39 7.37
N SER A 157 18.78 6.32 7.77
CA SER A 157 19.41 5.09 8.27
C SER A 157 18.52 3.89 8.02
N GLY A 158 19.07 2.70 8.22
CA GLY A 158 18.27 1.47 8.29
C GLY A 158 17.29 1.50 9.47
N GLY A 159 16.23 0.72 9.37
CA GLY A 159 15.16 0.62 10.36
C GLY A 159 13.80 0.43 9.71
N GLU A 160 12.76 0.45 10.52
CA GLU A 160 11.38 0.31 10.06
C GLU A 160 10.76 1.70 9.81
N LEU A 161 10.19 1.89 8.64
CA LEU A 161 9.42 3.07 8.29
C LEU A 161 7.93 2.74 8.38
N ASN A 162 7.19 3.56 9.12
CA ASN A 162 5.73 3.49 9.19
C ASN A 162 5.16 4.63 8.35
N ILE A 163 4.63 4.29 7.19
CA ILE A 163 4.17 5.25 6.17
C ILE A 163 2.66 5.30 6.20
N ASN A 164 2.09 6.46 6.52
CA ASN A 164 0.64 6.65 6.49
C ASN A 164 0.15 6.66 5.04
N VAL A 165 -0.76 5.73 4.73
CA VAL A 165 -1.39 5.54 3.43
C VAL A 165 -2.92 5.46 3.56
N THR A 166 -3.48 5.98 4.63
CA THR A 166 -4.90 5.88 4.97
C THR A 166 -5.79 6.41 3.84
N GLU A 167 -5.49 7.58 3.31
CA GLU A 167 -6.27 8.19 2.23
C GLU A 167 -6.30 7.30 0.98
N ASP A 168 -5.18 6.71 0.59
CA ASP A 168 -5.13 5.84 -0.58
C ASP A 168 -5.98 4.57 -0.37
N ILE A 169 -5.86 3.95 0.81
CA ILE A 169 -6.64 2.74 1.13
C ILE A 169 -8.12 3.05 1.17
N GLU A 170 -8.53 4.19 1.74
CA GLU A 170 -9.91 4.63 1.78
C GLU A 170 -10.48 4.86 0.37
N LEU A 171 -9.74 5.59 -0.48
CA LEU A 171 -10.14 5.83 -1.88
C LEU A 171 -10.30 4.54 -2.68
N TRP A 172 -9.43 3.55 -2.45
CA TRP A 172 -9.50 2.27 -3.12
C TRP A 172 -10.61 1.37 -2.55
N TYR A 173 -10.77 1.35 -1.24
CA TYR A 173 -11.79 0.54 -0.58
C TYR A 173 -13.22 1.01 -0.95
N THR A 174 -13.43 2.32 -0.97
CA THR A 174 -14.73 2.91 -1.39
C THR A 174 -14.99 2.82 -2.89
N GLY A 175 -13.98 2.42 -3.68
CA GLY A 175 -14.09 2.39 -5.14
C GLY A 175 -14.07 3.78 -5.80
N ALA A 176 -13.76 4.86 -5.05
CA ALA A 176 -13.64 6.21 -5.59
C ALA A 176 -12.56 6.29 -6.68
N VAL A 177 -11.49 5.51 -6.54
CA VAL A 177 -10.49 5.27 -7.58
C VAL A 177 -10.12 3.79 -7.63
N ALA A 178 -9.72 3.32 -8.81
CA ALA A 178 -9.27 1.94 -8.98
C ALA A 178 -7.96 1.69 -8.21
N ASN A 179 -7.89 0.58 -7.47
CA ASN A 179 -6.66 0.15 -6.82
C ASN A 179 -5.67 -0.38 -7.85
N GLN A 180 -4.69 0.42 -8.20
CA GLN A 180 -3.54 0.01 -9.02
C GLN A 180 -2.25 -0.09 -8.18
N GLY A 181 -2.36 0.10 -6.86
CA GLY A 181 -1.23 0.09 -5.95
C GLY A 181 -0.35 1.33 -6.05
N TRP A 182 0.88 1.21 -5.55
CA TRP A 182 1.84 2.29 -5.48
C TRP A 182 3.05 2.06 -6.38
N ILE A 183 3.63 3.18 -6.81
CA ILE A 183 5.00 3.27 -7.28
C ILE A 183 5.84 3.98 -6.22
N VAL A 184 6.94 3.36 -5.86
CA VAL A 184 7.91 3.86 -4.87
C VAL A 184 9.16 4.29 -5.59
N THR A 185 9.57 5.54 -5.38
CA THR A 185 10.69 6.15 -6.10
C THR A 185 11.61 6.89 -5.15
N VAL A 186 12.88 6.96 -5.53
CA VAL A 186 13.88 7.87 -5.01
C VAL A 186 14.22 8.82 -6.15
N GLU A 187 14.21 10.13 -5.92
CA GLU A 187 14.37 11.10 -7.00
C GLU A 187 15.81 11.64 -7.11
N ASP A 188 16.59 11.54 -6.05
CA ASP A 188 18.01 11.89 -6.07
C ASP A 188 18.82 10.81 -6.79
N ALA A 189 19.56 11.21 -7.83
CA ALA A 189 20.35 10.30 -8.68
C ALA A 189 21.46 9.57 -7.92
N THR A 190 21.94 10.10 -6.80
CA THR A 190 23.02 9.50 -6.00
C THR A 190 22.48 8.57 -4.90
N SER A 191 21.20 8.64 -4.60
CA SER A 191 20.58 7.91 -3.50
C SER A 191 20.38 6.43 -3.83
N LEU A 192 20.69 5.58 -2.84
CA LEU A 192 20.32 4.19 -2.76
C LEU A 192 19.58 3.94 -1.45
N ILE A 193 18.34 3.51 -1.52
CA ILE A 193 17.60 2.98 -0.37
C ILE A 193 17.32 1.51 -0.66
N ARG A 194 17.82 0.65 0.24
CA ARG A 194 17.63 -0.81 0.13
C ARG A 194 16.56 -1.25 1.12
N ILE A 195 15.57 -1.96 0.63
CA ILE A 195 14.54 -2.61 1.43
C ILE A 195 14.65 -4.12 1.29
N ASN A 196 14.17 -4.88 2.29
CA ASN A 196 14.15 -6.34 2.22
C ASN A 196 13.09 -6.80 1.21
N SER A 197 13.37 -7.84 0.45
CA SER A 197 12.40 -8.49 -0.42
C SER A 197 11.70 -9.65 0.31
N PRO A 198 10.64 -10.26 -0.24
CA PRO A 198 10.01 -11.45 0.31
C PRO A 198 10.94 -12.68 0.44
N LEU A 199 12.07 -12.72 -0.27
CA LEU A 199 13.09 -13.75 -0.08
C LEU A 199 13.94 -13.53 1.17
N TRP A 200 13.81 -12.38 1.84
CA TRP A 200 14.53 -12.14 3.07
C TRP A 200 13.98 -13.02 4.19
N THR A 201 14.81 -13.87 4.76
CA THR A 201 14.42 -14.81 5.83
C THR A 201 14.63 -14.25 7.23
N GLY A 202 15.21 -13.06 7.35
CA GLY A 202 15.40 -12.35 8.62
C GLY A 202 14.15 -11.62 9.10
N GLN A 203 14.28 -10.87 10.20
CA GLN A 203 13.22 -9.97 10.66
C GLN A 203 13.07 -8.77 9.71
N GLY A 204 11.88 -8.21 9.67
CA GLY A 204 11.59 -7.00 8.91
C GLY A 204 11.21 -7.28 7.46
N GLN A 205 10.05 -7.86 7.26
CA GLN A 205 9.35 -7.91 5.98
C GLN A 205 8.38 -6.74 5.90
N PHE A 206 8.09 -6.24 4.70
CA PHE A 206 7.10 -5.18 4.61
C PHE A 206 5.67 -5.70 4.77
N LYS A 207 4.81 -4.85 5.33
CA LYS A 207 3.43 -5.17 5.66
C LYS A 207 2.54 -3.96 5.41
N LEU A 208 1.28 -4.23 5.13
CA LEU A 208 0.23 -3.22 5.15
C LEU A 208 -0.69 -3.52 6.34
N ARG A 209 -0.73 -2.61 7.31
CA ARG A 209 -1.62 -2.67 8.47
C ARG A 209 -2.80 -1.74 8.24
N ILE A 210 -4.03 -2.25 8.37
CA ILE A 210 -5.26 -1.49 8.15
C ILE A 210 -6.14 -1.63 9.37
N THR A 211 -6.57 -0.49 9.92
CA THR A 211 -7.56 -0.41 11.00
C THR A 211 -8.86 0.14 10.44
N TYR A 212 -9.97 -0.52 10.76
CA TYR A 212 -11.29 -0.16 10.29
C TYR A 212 -12.35 -0.39 11.37
N GLU A 213 -13.51 0.25 11.23
CA GLU A 213 -14.66 0.13 12.11
C GLU A 213 -15.94 0.12 11.27
N PRO A 214 -17.06 -0.43 11.77
CA PRO A 214 -18.36 -0.32 11.10
C PRO A 214 -18.76 1.15 10.86
N GLU A 215 -19.36 1.42 9.68
CA GLU A 215 -19.93 2.73 9.34
C GLU A 215 -21.15 3.09 10.19
#